data_0576be892e0015ccbf2c66d276a74cfe
#
_entry.id   0576be892e0015ccbf2c66d276a74cfe
#
_cell.length_a   1.000
_cell.length_b   1.000
_cell.length_c   1.000
_cell.angle_alpha   90.00
_cell.angle_beta   90.00
_cell.angle_gamma   90.00
#
_symmetry.space_group_name_H-M   'P 1'
#
loop_
_entity.id
_entity.type
_entity.pdbx_description
1 polymer ?
#
loop_
_entity_poly.entity_id
_entity_poly.type
_entity_poly.pdbx_seq_one_letter_code
_entity_poly.pdbx_strand_id
1 'polypeptide(L)'
;MASKSMQLFLLLSCAACTAVLGEIIMRPSCTTGWFYHNSNCYGYFRKPRSWFDAELECQSHGNGAHLASVLNTKEANIIAEYISGYQKNKPVWIGLHDPQKRHQWKWIDGAVYLYRTWSNKSVGGNKYCAEMSYHNNFLSWNNNDCNKLQHFLCKYRP
;
A
#
# COMPACT_ATOMS: atom_id res chain seq x y z
N MET A 1 -46.74 -10.26 36.49
CA MET A 1 -45.33 -10.56 36.80
C MET A 1 -44.56 -11.16 35.62
N ALA A 2 -45.15 -11.93 34.75
CA ALA A 2 -44.46 -12.52 33.58
C ALA A 2 -44.05 -11.50 32.52
N SER A 3 -44.72 -10.34 32.38
CA SER A 3 -44.43 -9.36 31.35
C SER A 3 -43.13 -8.53 31.62
N LYS A 4 -42.75 -8.32 32.86
CA LYS A 4 -41.55 -7.57 33.23
C LYS A 4 -40.26 -8.35 32.98
N SER A 5 -40.27 -9.66 33.18
CA SER A 5 -39.10 -10.50 32.93
C SER A 5 -38.86 -10.70 31.43
N MET A 6 -39.93 -10.78 30.62
CA MET A 6 -39.81 -10.87 29.16
C MET A 6 -39.24 -9.59 28.53
N GLN A 7 -39.64 -8.42 29.05
CA GLN A 7 -39.09 -7.14 28.57
C GLN A 7 -37.60 -7.00 28.90
N LEU A 8 -37.14 -7.49 30.04
CA LEU A 8 -35.73 -7.46 30.42
C LEU A 8 -34.89 -8.37 29.53
N PHE A 9 -35.45 -9.54 29.11
CA PHE A 9 -34.77 -10.46 28.23
C PHE A 9 -34.61 -9.92 26.80
N LEU A 10 -35.61 -9.20 26.29
CA LEU A 10 -35.55 -8.52 24.98
C LEU A 10 -34.52 -7.38 24.95
N LEU A 11 -34.40 -6.61 26.04
CA LEU A 11 -33.40 -5.55 26.17
C LEU A 11 -31.97 -6.09 26.20
N LEU A 12 -31.73 -7.21 26.88
CA LEU A 12 -30.43 -7.89 26.90
C LEU A 12 -30.05 -8.44 25.54
N SER A 13 -30.99 -8.99 24.78
CA SER A 13 -30.79 -9.48 23.43
C SER A 13 -30.40 -8.34 22.44
N CYS A 14 -31.08 -7.19 22.53
CA CYS A 14 -30.76 -5.99 21.71
C CYS A 14 -29.39 -5.40 22.03
N ALA A 15 -28.97 -5.38 23.30
CA ALA A 15 -27.67 -4.88 23.70
C ALA A 15 -26.52 -5.77 23.15
N ALA A 16 -26.69 -7.09 23.16
CA ALA A 16 -25.73 -8.03 22.59
C ALA A 16 -25.62 -7.89 21.07
N CYS A 17 -26.75 -7.73 20.36
CA CYS A 17 -26.76 -7.50 18.92
C CYS A 17 -26.07 -6.16 18.54
N THR A 18 -26.28 -5.09 19.31
CA THR A 18 -25.63 -3.80 19.04
C THR A 18 -24.11 -3.85 19.27
N ALA A 19 -23.66 -4.58 20.27
CA ALA A 19 -22.22 -4.76 20.54
C ALA A 19 -21.53 -5.53 19.42
N VAL A 20 -22.13 -6.59 18.89
CA VAL A 20 -21.59 -7.38 17.77
C VAL A 20 -21.54 -6.55 16.48
N LEU A 21 -22.58 -5.77 16.19
CA LEU A 21 -22.60 -4.85 15.04
C LEU A 21 -21.56 -3.74 15.19
N GLY A 22 -21.32 -3.22 16.40
CA GLY A 22 -20.30 -2.23 16.69
C GLY A 22 -18.89 -2.75 16.43
N GLU A 23 -18.58 -3.99 16.80
CA GLU A 23 -17.29 -4.63 16.50
C GLU A 23 -17.07 -4.82 15.00
N ILE A 24 -18.10 -5.22 14.24
CA ILE A 24 -18.02 -5.40 12.78
C ILE A 24 -17.78 -4.04 12.09
N ILE A 25 -18.44 -2.97 12.53
CA ILE A 25 -18.31 -1.62 11.97
C ILE A 25 -16.92 -1.03 12.28
N MET A 26 -16.31 -1.42 13.42
CA MET A 26 -15.01 -0.92 13.83
C MET A 26 -13.80 -1.67 13.22
N ARG A 27 -14.02 -2.69 12.40
CA ARG A 27 -12.93 -3.37 11.69
C ARG A 27 -12.30 -2.42 10.68
N PRO A 28 -10.95 -2.30 10.65
CA PRO A 28 -10.29 -1.52 9.64
C PRO A 28 -10.67 -2.01 8.25
N SER A 29 -11.08 -1.10 7.39
CA SER A 29 -11.42 -1.43 6.00
C SER A 29 -10.71 -0.45 5.07
N CYS A 30 -10.37 -0.94 3.89
CA CYS A 30 -9.78 -0.12 2.85
C CYS A 30 -10.85 0.56 2.00
N THR A 31 -10.47 1.64 1.32
CA THR A 31 -11.25 2.22 0.24
C THR A 31 -11.63 1.11 -0.75
N THR A 32 -12.85 1.21 -1.32
CA THR A 32 -13.34 0.23 -2.30
C THR A 32 -12.33 0.02 -3.43
N GLY A 33 -12.00 -1.24 -3.71
CA GLY A 33 -11.03 -1.62 -4.73
C GLY A 33 -9.59 -1.69 -4.25
N TRP A 34 -9.32 -1.30 -3.01
CA TRP A 34 -8.01 -1.43 -2.40
C TRP A 34 -7.90 -2.74 -1.63
N PHE A 35 -6.70 -3.29 -1.59
CA PHE A 35 -6.38 -4.57 -0.97
C PHE A 35 -5.90 -4.38 0.47
N TYR A 36 -6.52 -5.06 1.43
CA TYR A 36 -6.12 -5.01 2.84
C TYR A 36 -5.19 -6.16 3.18
N HIS A 37 -4.05 -5.85 3.80
CA HIS A 37 -3.16 -6.84 4.38
C HIS A 37 -2.37 -6.26 5.54
N ASN A 38 -2.41 -6.95 6.68
CA ASN A 38 -1.60 -6.65 7.87
C ASN A 38 -1.62 -5.17 8.25
N SER A 39 -2.82 -4.62 8.46
CA SER A 39 -3.06 -3.22 8.85
C SER A 39 -2.69 -2.18 7.80
N ASN A 40 -2.51 -2.58 6.56
CA ASN A 40 -2.24 -1.67 5.46
C ASN A 40 -3.23 -1.86 4.32
N CYS A 41 -3.49 -0.79 3.61
CA CYS A 41 -4.31 -0.78 2.39
C CYS A 41 -3.43 -0.45 1.20
N TYR A 42 -3.55 -1.25 0.15
CA TYR A 42 -2.75 -1.09 -1.07
C TYR A 42 -3.66 -0.85 -2.26
N GLY A 43 -3.31 0.13 -3.08
CA GLY A 43 -4.01 0.41 -4.32
C GLY A 43 -3.06 0.35 -5.51
N TYR A 44 -3.32 -0.55 -6.46
CA TYR A 44 -2.55 -0.66 -7.68
C TYR A 44 -3.25 0.11 -8.81
N PHE A 45 -2.51 1.05 -9.41
CA PHE A 45 -3.04 1.93 -10.47
C PHE A 45 -2.35 1.65 -11.79
N ARG A 46 -3.12 1.23 -12.77
CA ARG A 46 -2.62 0.94 -14.12
C ARG A 46 -2.73 2.17 -15.03
N LYS A 47 -2.26 3.29 -14.50
CA LYS A 47 -2.20 4.57 -15.20
C LYS A 47 -0.74 4.97 -15.38
N PRO A 48 -0.32 5.39 -16.58
CA PRO A 48 1.05 5.85 -16.78
C PRO A 48 1.23 7.24 -16.17
N ARG A 49 2.04 7.33 -15.10
CA ARG A 49 2.34 8.58 -14.40
C ARG A 49 3.84 8.67 -14.11
N SER A 50 4.37 9.90 -14.09
CA SER A 50 5.68 10.14 -13.52
C SER A 50 5.66 9.81 -12.02
N TRP A 51 6.84 9.65 -11.41
CA TRP A 51 6.89 9.33 -9.99
C TRP A 51 6.19 10.39 -9.12
N PHE A 52 6.44 11.68 -9.39
CA PHE A 52 5.81 12.76 -8.63
C PHE A 52 4.30 12.84 -8.86
N ASP A 53 3.85 12.67 -10.09
CA ASP A 53 2.41 12.67 -10.37
C ASP A 53 1.72 11.46 -9.76
N ALA A 54 2.39 10.31 -9.74
CA ALA A 54 1.91 9.12 -9.04
C ALA A 54 1.76 9.37 -7.53
N GLU A 55 2.76 10.02 -6.91
CA GLU A 55 2.69 10.38 -5.50
C GLU A 55 1.52 11.33 -5.20
N LEU A 56 1.33 12.37 -6.04
CA LEU A 56 0.21 13.29 -5.90
C LEU A 56 -1.14 12.58 -6.07
N GLU A 57 -1.22 11.63 -6.98
CA GLU A 57 -2.45 10.84 -7.16
C GLU A 57 -2.70 9.94 -5.95
N CYS A 58 -1.68 9.31 -5.37
CA CYS A 58 -1.83 8.58 -4.12
C CYS A 58 -2.40 9.47 -3.01
N GLN A 59 -1.84 10.67 -2.84
CA GLN A 59 -2.33 11.63 -1.83
C GLN A 59 -3.78 12.05 -2.07
N SER A 60 -4.21 12.13 -3.33
CA SER A 60 -5.57 12.55 -3.68
C SER A 60 -6.65 11.58 -3.19
N HIS A 61 -6.29 10.34 -2.90
CA HIS A 61 -7.21 9.34 -2.34
C HIS A 61 -7.48 9.55 -0.84
N GLY A 62 -6.78 10.49 -0.19
CA GLY A 62 -6.94 10.77 1.23
C GLY A 62 -6.31 9.71 2.13
N ASN A 63 -6.71 9.68 3.41
CA ASN A 63 -6.27 8.71 4.42
C ASN A 63 -4.75 8.69 4.67
N GLY A 64 -4.02 9.73 4.27
CA GLY A 64 -2.56 9.77 4.36
C GLY A 64 -1.86 8.83 3.38
N ALA A 65 -2.49 8.54 2.24
CA ALA A 65 -1.91 7.65 1.24
C ALA A 65 -0.73 8.28 0.52
N HIS A 66 0.29 7.46 0.27
CA HIS A 66 1.50 7.79 -0.48
C HIS A 66 1.87 6.63 -1.40
N LEU A 67 2.82 6.85 -2.29
CA LEU A 67 3.48 5.73 -2.96
C LEU A 67 3.99 4.74 -1.90
N ALA A 68 3.82 3.46 -2.15
CA ALA A 68 3.99 2.41 -1.15
C ALA A 68 5.42 2.23 -0.70
N SER A 69 5.63 2.10 0.62
CA SER A 69 6.84 1.55 1.20
C SER A 69 6.74 0.02 1.28
N VAL A 70 7.89 -0.65 1.18
CA VAL A 70 8.02 -2.11 1.30
C VAL A 70 9.07 -2.38 2.37
N LEU A 71 8.65 -2.87 3.53
CA LEU A 71 9.46 -2.83 4.74
C LEU A 71 10.10 -4.17 5.11
N ASN A 72 9.66 -5.27 4.51
CA ASN A 72 10.21 -6.60 4.79
C ASN A 72 9.87 -7.58 3.66
N THR A 73 10.46 -8.76 3.72
CA THR A 73 10.28 -9.81 2.72
C THR A 73 8.83 -10.28 2.62
N LYS A 74 8.14 -10.38 3.75
CA LYS A 74 6.74 -10.84 3.78
C LYS A 74 5.83 -9.84 3.04
N GLU A 75 6.00 -8.56 3.29
CA GLU A 75 5.28 -7.50 2.59
C GLU A 75 5.60 -7.51 1.09
N ALA A 76 6.88 -7.65 0.74
CA ALA A 76 7.32 -7.73 -0.65
C ALA A 76 6.63 -8.88 -1.41
N ASN A 77 6.53 -10.05 -0.78
CA ASN A 77 5.89 -11.22 -1.39
C ASN A 77 4.38 -10.99 -1.62
N ILE A 78 3.69 -10.42 -0.66
CA ILE A 78 2.26 -10.13 -0.76
C ILE A 78 1.97 -9.10 -1.86
N ILE A 79 2.76 -8.04 -1.91
CA ILE A 79 2.64 -7.00 -2.94
C ILE A 79 2.93 -7.58 -4.34
N ALA A 80 3.98 -8.38 -4.47
CA ALA A 80 4.35 -9.02 -5.72
C ALA A 80 3.24 -9.93 -6.24
N GLU A 81 2.65 -10.74 -5.38
CA GLU A 81 1.52 -11.61 -5.71
C GLU A 81 0.29 -10.79 -6.15
N TYR A 82 -0.01 -9.71 -5.43
CA TYR A 82 -1.12 -8.81 -5.75
C TYR A 82 -0.96 -8.20 -7.14
N ILE A 83 0.21 -7.64 -7.46
CA ILE A 83 0.48 -7.02 -8.76
C ILE A 83 0.49 -8.06 -9.88
N SER A 84 1.08 -9.23 -9.63
CA SER A 84 1.17 -10.31 -10.61
C SER A 84 -0.20 -10.83 -11.06
N GLY A 85 -1.23 -10.64 -10.27
CA GLY A 85 -2.61 -10.94 -10.64
C GLY A 85 -3.16 -10.01 -11.73
N TYR A 86 -2.54 -8.86 -11.95
CA TYR A 86 -2.98 -7.87 -12.94
C TYR A 86 -2.11 -7.86 -14.20
N GLN A 87 -0.79 -7.97 -14.06
CA GLN A 87 0.14 -7.97 -15.19
C GLN A 87 1.53 -8.47 -14.74
N LYS A 88 2.39 -8.86 -15.72
CA LYS A 88 3.72 -9.43 -15.46
C LYS A 88 4.82 -8.83 -16.33
N ASN A 89 4.56 -7.71 -16.99
CA ASN A 89 5.48 -7.18 -18.01
C ASN A 89 5.73 -5.67 -17.93
N LYS A 90 5.31 -5.03 -16.84
CA LYS A 90 5.50 -3.59 -16.66
C LYS A 90 6.01 -3.29 -15.26
N PRO A 91 7.02 -2.40 -15.13
CA PRO A 91 7.49 -1.98 -13.82
C PRO A 91 6.45 -1.12 -13.10
N VAL A 92 6.58 -1.03 -11.77
CA VAL A 92 5.62 -0.32 -10.92
C VAL A 92 6.37 0.61 -9.97
N TRP A 93 6.04 1.89 -10.00
CA TRP A 93 6.59 2.87 -9.07
C TRP A 93 6.24 2.52 -7.63
N ILE A 94 7.24 2.61 -6.75
CA ILE A 94 7.08 2.56 -5.29
C ILE A 94 7.61 3.84 -4.67
N GLY A 95 7.40 4.03 -3.37
CA GLY A 95 7.66 5.31 -2.71
C GLY A 95 9.11 5.59 -2.32
N LEU A 96 10.07 4.83 -2.83
CA LEU A 96 11.48 5.01 -2.54
C LEU A 96 12.12 5.95 -3.55
N HIS A 97 12.80 7.00 -3.06
CA HIS A 97 13.45 7.98 -3.92
C HIS A 97 14.68 8.59 -3.25
N ASP A 98 15.53 9.20 -4.05
CA ASP A 98 16.71 9.96 -3.61
C ASP A 98 16.51 11.43 -3.99
N PRO A 99 15.83 12.24 -3.15
CA PRO A 99 15.41 13.60 -3.53
C PRO A 99 16.55 14.58 -3.68
N GLN A 100 17.67 14.35 -2.99
CA GLN A 100 18.82 15.26 -3.04
C GLN A 100 19.93 14.79 -3.99
N LYS A 101 19.73 13.65 -4.65
CA LYS A 101 20.70 13.05 -5.58
C LYS A 101 22.07 12.78 -4.93
N ARG A 102 22.05 12.29 -3.67
CA ARG A 102 23.24 12.07 -2.83
C ARG A 102 23.38 10.65 -2.34
N HIS A 103 22.74 9.69 -3.02
CA HIS A 103 22.70 8.28 -2.60
C HIS A 103 22.07 8.09 -1.21
N GLN A 104 21.12 8.97 -0.83
CA GLN A 104 20.34 8.89 0.40
C GLN A 104 18.90 8.60 0.07
N TRP A 105 18.61 7.32 -0.15
CA TRP A 105 17.27 6.83 -0.46
C TRP A 105 16.38 6.90 0.77
N LYS A 106 15.13 7.28 0.57
CA LYS A 106 14.14 7.33 1.64
C LYS A 106 12.74 7.08 1.12
N TRP A 107 11.91 6.52 1.98
CA TRP A 107 10.50 6.31 1.69
C TRP A 107 9.73 7.62 1.82
N ILE A 108 8.87 7.93 0.84
CA ILE A 108 8.07 9.15 0.83
C ILE A 108 7.04 9.17 1.96
N ASP A 109 6.61 8.01 2.45
CA ASP A 109 5.67 7.91 3.56
C ASP A 109 6.33 8.06 4.95
N GLY A 110 7.64 8.28 5.00
CA GLY A 110 8.39 8.47 6.24
C GLY A 110 8.82 7.17 6.92
N ALA A 111 8.54 6.01 6.35
CA ALA A 111 8.98 4.73 6.91
C ALA A 111 10.52 4.63 6.91
N VAL A 112 11.05 3.85 7.85
CA VAL A 112 12.50 3.63 7.97
C VAL A 112 12.99 2.76 6.82
N TYR A 113 14.04 3.20 6.14
CA TYR A 113 14.63 2.47 5.03
C TYR A 113 15.70 1.50 5.53
N LEU A 114 15.29 0.27 5.85
CA LEU A 114 16.18 -0.82 6.29
C LEU A 114 16.17 -1.99 5.31
N TYR A 115 14.99 -2.49 4.95
CA TYR A 115 14.86 -3.57 3.98
C TYR A 115 15.23 -3.08 2.58
N ARG A 116 16.07 -3.84 1.90
CA ARG A 116 16.57 -3.53 0.56
C ARG A 116 16.56 -4.78 -0.31
N THR A 117 16.10 -4.63 -1.54
CA THR A 117 16.07 -5.73 -2.51
C THR A 117 16.41 -5.22 -3.91
N TRP A 118 17.46 -4.38 -3.98
CA TRP A 118 17.93 -3.85 -5.25
C TRP A 118 18.41 -4.98 -6.17
N SER A 119 18.09 -4.90 -7.45
CA SER A 119 18.68 -5.81 -8.45
C SER A 119 20.16 -5.44 -8.66
N ASN A 120 20.97 -6.43 -9.09
CA ASN A 120 22.41 -6.23 -9.29
C ASN A 120 22.76 -5.20 -10.38
N LYS A 121 21.79 -4.78 -11.19
CA LYS A 121 21.97 -3.84 -12.29
C LYS A 121 21.56 -2.42 -11.94
N SER A 122 21.06 -2.21 -10.73
CA SER A 122 20.50 -0.93 -10.37
C SER A 122 21.39 -0.25 -9.36
N VAL A 123 22.19 0.60 -9.60
CA VAL A 123 22.74 1.67 -8.74
C VAL A 123 23.76 2.45 -9.53
N GLY A 124 23.42 3.61 -9.93
CA GLY A 124 24.28 4.53 -10.63
C GLY A 124 23.49 5.32 -11.68
N GLY A 125 24.04 6.41 -12.16
CA GLY A 125 23.43 7.27 -13.16
C GLY A 125 22.38 8.23 -12.61
N ASN A 126 21.65 8.89 -13.49
CA ASN A 126 20.70 9.96 -13.17
C ASN A 126 19.28 9.39 -12.93
N LYS A 127 19.17 8.37 -12.06
CA LYS A 127 17.92 7.64 -11.83
C LYS A 127 17.64 7.63 -10.33
N TYR A 128 16.72 8.48 -9.90
CA TYR A 128 16.52 8.78 -8.47
C TYR A 128 15.18 8.33 -7.91
N CYS A 129 14.43 7.54 -8.65
CA CYS A 129 13.16 6.95 -8.23
C CYS A 129 13.20 5.44 -8.38
N ALA A 130 12.55 4.74 -7.46
CA ALA A 130 12.58 3.28 -7.44
C ALA A 130 11.29 2.67 -7.99
N GLU A 131 11.47 1.59 -8.69
CA GLU A 131 10.39 0.78 -9.24
C GLU A 131 10.54 -0.67 -8.84
N MET A 132 9.45 -1.42 -8.75
CA MET A 132 9.50 -2.87 -8.69
C MET A 132 9.69 -3.40 -10.11
N SER A 133 10.67 -4.27 -10.29
CA SER A 133 11.00 -4.86 -11.59
C SER A 133 10.12 -6.07 -11.87
N TYR A 134 9.54 -6.14 -13.07
CA TYR A 134 8.81 -7.32 -13.50
C TYR A 134 9.72 -8.51 -13.86
N HIS A 135 11.01 -8.28 -14.03
CA HIS A 135 11.97 -9.33 -14.41
C HIS A 135 12.18 -10.38 -13.32
N ASN A 136 11.92 -10.05 -12.06
CA ASN A 136 12.00 -10.98 -10.95
C ASN A 136 10.66 -11.03 -10.20
N ASN A 137 9.57 -11.10 -10.94
CA ASN A 137 8.21 -11.19 -10.39
C ASN A 137 7.91 -10.11 -9.34
N PHE A 138 8.38 -8.88 -9.56
CA PHE A 138 8.22 -7.72 -8.68
C PHE A 138 8.91 -7.85 -7.31
N LEU A 139 9.81 -8.80 -7.14
CA LEU A 139 10.53 -9.02 -5.88
C LEU A 139 11.80 -8.20 -5.76
N SER A 140 12.30 -7.64 -6.84
CA SER A 140 13.49 -6.77 -6.82
C SER A 140 13.17 -5.38 -7.36
N TRP A 141 13.96 -4.41 -6.92
CA TRP A 141 13.81 -3.01 -7.30
C TRP A 141 14.90 -2.56 -8.25
N ASN A 142 14.53 -1.68 -9.16
CA ASN A 142 15.47 -0.91 -9.99
C ASN A 142 15.27 0.58 -9.70
N ASN A 143 16.33 1.36 -9.89
CA ASN A 143 16.19 2.80 -10.00
C ASN A 143 15.90 3.19 -11.45
N ASN A 144 15.12 4.24 -11.65
CA ASN A 144 14.78 4.72 -12.97
C ASN A 144 14.58 6.25 -12.97
N ASP A 145 14.53 6.82 -14.16
CA ASP A 145 14.24 8.23 -14.36
C ASP A 145 12.83 8.54 -13.82
N CYS A 146 12.75 9.49 -12.89
CA CYS A 146 11.50 9.86 -12.23
C CYS A 146 10.43 10.39 -13.18
N ASN A 147 10.82 10.85 -14.37
CA ASN A 147 9.90 11.38 -15.39
C ASN A 147 9.28 10.30 -16.27
N LYS A 148 9.73 9.06 -16.17
CA LYS A 148 9.11 7.96 -16.92
C LYS A 148 7.67 7.75 -16.47
N LEU A 149 6.81 7.46 -17.43
CA LEU A 149 5.40 7.21 -17.17
C LEU A 149 5.20 5.72 -16.90
N GLN A 150 4.84 5.39 -15.67
CA GLN A 150 4.69 4.00 -15.22
C GLN A 150 3.46 3.83 -14.34
N HIS A 151 2.99 2.59 -14.24
CA HIS A 151 2.01 2.20 -13.23
C HIS A 151 2.58 2.42 -11.84
N PHE A 152 1.74 2.46 -10.81
CA PHE A 152 2.21 2.75 -9.46
C PHE A 152 1.36 2.09 -8.38
N LEU A 153 1.96 1.93 -7.22
CA LEU A 153 1.34 1.33 -6.04
C LEU A 153 1.24 2.37 -4.93
N CYS A 154 0.03 2.59 -4.43
CA CYS A 154 -0.23 3.42 -3.26
C CYS A 154 -0.45 2.56 -2.01
N LYS A 155 -0.21 3.15 -0.84
CA LYS A 155 -0.37 2.49 0.46
C LYS A 155 -0.81 3.50 1.49
N TYR A 156 -1.72 3.08 2.38
CA TYR A 156 -2.03 3.85 3.59
C TYR A 156 -2.39 2.89 4.72
N ARG A 157 -2.32 3.39 5.93
CA ARG A 157 -2.72 2.66 7.14
C ARG A 157 -4.05 3.23 7.62
N PRO A 158 -5.11 2.41 7.59
CA PRO A 158 -6.44 2.87 8.01
C PRO A 158 -6.55 3.10 9.52
#